data_6e547c8a9a87791791bb973349db34b6
#
_entry.id   6e547c8a9a87791791bb973349db34b6
#
_cell.length_a   1.000
_cell.length_b   1.000
_cell.length_c   1.000
_cell.angle_alpha   90.00
_cell.angle_beta   90.00
_cell.angle_gamma   90.00
#
_symmetry.space_group_name_H-M   'P 1'
#
loop_
_entity.id
_entity.type
_entity.pdbx_description
1 polymer ?
#
loop_
_entity_poly.entity_id
_entity_poly.type
_entity_poly.pdbx_seq_one_letter_code
_entity_poly.pdbx_strand_id
1 'polypeptide(L)'
;MKERSTIPALFMAACAILAIAWAAPARPAGLDDSIILIAKRQLQDKLYSSTILLARPIGGGRHVGFIINKPTQVTLGKLFPTHEPSRKVTDPVFLGGPVSPEVIFALVQGKSSPGGRSIRILDDLYLAIDSDVVDRVIEKQSSHARFFAGMVLWRPGELQDEVKKGLWYLQDARADRVLRKPTDSMYEELVGRSERKANAI
;
A
#
# COMPACT_ATOMS: atom_id res chain seq x y z
N MET A 1 18.08 9.92 83.68
CA MET A 1 18.68 8.88 82.81
C MET A 1 17.76 8.74 81.62
N LYS A 2 18.21 9.21 80.47
CA LYS A 2 17.39 9.35 79.24
C LYS A 2 18.07 8.55 78.15
N GLU A 3 17.57 7.36 77.87
CA GLU A 3 18.06 6.50 76.79
C GLU A 3 17.66 7.09 75.44
N ARG A 4 18.62 7.24 74.54
CA ARG A 4 18.45 7.63 73.16
C ARG A 4 18.38 6.36 72.32
N SER A 5 17.18 6.09 71.78
CA SER A 5 16.96 5.06 70.76
C SER A 5 17.43 5.57 69.41
N THR A 6 18.40 4.87 68.83
CA THR A 6 18.92 5.09 67.50
C THR A 6 18.14 4.20 66.50
N ILE A 7 17.45 4.81 65.52
CA ILE A 7 16.77 4.12 64.44
C ILE A 7 17.77 3.87 63.29
N PRO A 8 17.92 2.66 62.77
CA PRO A 8 18.78 2.40 61.64
C PRO A 8 18.12 2.82 60.33
N ALA A 9 18.85 3.55 59.52
CA ALA A 9 18.47 3.96 58.18
C ALA A 9 18.31 2.75 57.26
N LEU A 10 17.08 2.57 56.75
CA LEU A 10 16.75 1.54 55.77
C LEU A 10 17.20 2.02 54.37
N PHE A 11 18.21 1.36 53.81
CA PHE A 11 18.62 1.57 52.40
C PHE A 11 17.55 0.99 51.47
N MET A 12 16.79 1.86 50.83
CA MET A 12 15.93 1.50 49.68
C MET A 12 16.81 1.39 48.44
N ALA A 13 17.15 0.16 48.04
CA ALA A 13 17.73 -0.12 46.74
C ALA A 13 16.63 -0.03 45.67
N ALA A 14 16.63 1.03 44.89
CA ALA A 14 15.77 1.17 43.72
C ALA A 14 16.27 0.26 42.60
N CYS A 15 15.62 -0.89 42.40
CA CYS A 15 15.79 -1.71 41.20
C CYS A 15 15.17 -1.03 40.02
N ALA A 16 15.96 -0.35 39.19
CA ALA A 16 15.55 0.11 37.86
C ALA A 16 15.41 -1.11 36.94
N ILE A 17 14.19 -1.58 36.73
CA ILE A 17 13.89 -2.60 35.73
C ILE A 17 13.97 -1.91 34.36
N LEU A 18 15.09 -2.12 33.64
CA LEU A 18 15.20 -1.80 32.22
C LEU A 18 14.21 -2.72 31.46
N ALA A 19 13.05 -2.20 31.06
CA ALA A 19 12.18 -2.86 30.12
C ALA A 19 12.82 -2.81 28.73
N ILE A 20 13.55 -3.86 28.38
CA ILE A 20 14.02 -4.08 27.01
C ILE A 20 12.76 -4.40 26.21
N ALA A 21 12.26 -3.41 25.46
CA ALA A 21 11.21 -3.62 24.49
C ALA A 21 11.75 -4.56 23.41
N TRP A 22 11.40 -5.82 23.51
CA TRP A 22 11.68 -6.80 22.45
C TRP A 22 10.82 -6.42 21.24
N ALA A 23 11.44 -5.76 20.27
CA ALA A 23 10.80 -5.58 18.97
C ALA A 23 10.57 -6.97 18.38
N ALA A 24 9.29 -7.38 18.32
CA ALA A 24 8.92 -8.62 17.66
C ALA A 24 9.47 -8.60 16.23
N PRO A 25 10.09 -9.69 15.74
CA PRO A 25 10.55 -9.74 14.37
C PRO A 25 9.38 -9.46 13.43
N ALA A 26 9.57 -8.51 12.51
CA ALA A 26 8.55 -8.18 11.50
C ALA A 26 8.19 -9.47 10.74
N ARG A 27 6.90 -9.84 10.80
CA ARG A 27 6.39 -10.99 10.06
C ARG A 27 6.66 -10.74 8.58
N PRO A 28 7.25 -11.70 7.85
CA PRO A 28 7.49 -11.49 6.42
C PRO A 28 6.15 -11.26 5.72
N ALA A 29 6.13 -10.30 4.78
CA ALA A 29 4.95 -9.99 3.98
C ALA A 29 4.39 -11.26 3.34
N GLY A 30 3.14 -11.58 3.66
CA GLY A 30 2.44 -12.78 3.16
C GLY A 30 1.35 -12.41 2.18
N LEU A 31 0.95 -13.38 1.34
CA LEU A 31 -0.14 -13.16 0.35
C LEU A 31 -1.54 -13.08 0.99
N ASP A 32 -1.65 -13.31 2.29
CA ASP A 32 -2.91 -13.20 3.03
C ASP A 32 -3.23 -11.74 3.44
N ASP A 33 -2.25 -10.84 3.30
CA ASP A 33 -2.36 -9.43 3.61
C ASP A 33 -2.21 -8.56 2.34
N SER A 34 -2.46 -7.26 2.48
CA SER A 34 -2.09 -6.29 1.44
C SER A 34 -0.58 -6.17 1.34
N ILE A 35 -0.04 -6.34 0.15
CA ILE A 35 1.39 -6.35 -0.12
C ILE A 35 1.76 -5.45 -1.30
N ILE A 36 3.01 -5.02 -1.32
CA ILE A 36 3.65 -4.42 -2.49
C ILE A 36 4.46 -5.50 -3.21
N LEU A 37 4.19 -5.66 -4.49
CA LEU A 37 4.95 -6.49 -5.42
C LEU A 37 5.84 -5.58 -6.25
N ILE A 38 7.14 -5.87 -6.28
CA ILE A 38 8.11 -5.15 -7.12
C ILE A 38 8.59 -6.13 -8.17
N ALA A 39 8.37 -5.83 -9.44
CA ALA A 39 8.80 -6.66 -10.54
C ALA A 39 10.31 -6.87 -10.48
N LYS A 40 10.77 -8.13 -10.55
CA LYS A 40 12.19 -8.41 -10.71
C LYS A 40 12.65 -8.06 -12.11
N ARG A 41 13.91 -7.67 -12.29
CA ARG A 41 14.48 -7.26 -13.58
C ARG A 41 14.35 -8.31 -14.69
N GLN A 42 14.26 -9.58 -14.31
CA GLN A 42 14.03 -10.68 -15.23
C GLN A 42 12.61 -10.79 -15.79
N LEU A 43 11.65 -10.08 -15.20
CA LEU A 43 10.27 -10.04 -15.70
C LEU A 43 10.20 -9.17 -16.95
N GLN A 44 10.29 -9.80 -18.11
CA GLN A 44 10.28 -9.14 -19.43
C GLN A 44 8.89 -9.19 -20.06
N ASP A 45 7.90 -8.65 -19.35
CA ASP A 45 6.55 -8.49 -19.86
C ASP A 45 6.30 -7.03 -20.24
N LYS A 46 5.57 -6.77 -21.34
CA LYS A 46 5.32 -5.41 -21.84
C LYS A 46 4.58 -4.54 -20.84
N LEU A 47 3.68 -5.12 -20.07
CA LEU A 47 2.87 -4.40 -19.09
C LEU A 47 3.54 -4.37 -17.72
N TYR A 48 4.10 -5.51 -17.29
CA TYR A 48 4.54 -5.71 -15.90
C TYR A 48 6.03 -5.46 -15.66
N SER A 49 6.86 -5.34 -16.71
CA SER A 49 8.26 -4.95 -16.52
C SER A 49 8.36 -3.58 -15.83
N SER A 50 9.28 -3.47 -14.87
CA SER A 50 9.52 -2.26 -14.09
C SER A 50 8.28 -1.72 -13.35
N THR A 51 7.36 -2.61 -12.96
CA THR A 51 6.17 -2.23 -12.21
C THR A 51 6.32 -2.41 -10.71
N ILE A 52 5.58 -1.58 -10.00
CA ILE A 52 5.29 -1.71 -8.58
C ILE A 52 3.77 -1.85 -8.46
N LEU A 53 3.32 -2.95 -7.86
CA LEU A 53 1.89 -3.22 -7.68
C LEU A 53 1.53 -3.24 -6.20
N LEU A 54 0.40 -2.67 -5.88
CA LEU A 54 -0.34 -2.99 -4.67
C LEU A 54 -1.20 -4.22 -4.96
N ALA A 55 -1.10 -5.27 -4.17
CA ALA A 55 -1.97 -6.45 -4.26
C ALA A 55 -2.72 -6.67 -2.94
N ARG A 56 -4.00 -7.07 -3.04
CA ARG A 56 -4.89 -7.36 -1.91
C ARG A 56 -5.65 -8.66 -2.15
N PRO A 57 -5.68 -9.60 -1.18
CA PRO A 57 -6.56 -10.77 -1.25
C PRO A 57 -8.04 -10.34 -1.16
N ILE A 58 -8.86 -10.94 -2.01
CA ILE A 58 -10.32 -10.69 -2.08
C ILE A 58 -11.14 -11.96 -1.82
N GLY A 59 -10.52 -12.96 -1.20
CA GLY A 59 -11.15 -14.24 -0.87
C GLY A 59 -11.08 -15.27 -1.99
N GLY A 60 -11.25 -16.54 -1.61
CA GLY A 60 -11.21 -17.67 -2.54
C GLY A 60 -9.85 -17.83 -3.26
N GLY A 61 -8.75 -17.41 -2.64
CA GLY A 61 -7.41 -17.47 -3.24
C GLY A 61 -7.17 -16.45 -4.35
N ARG A 62 -8.11 -15.54 -4.59
CA ARG A 62 -8.01 -14.47 -5.61
C ARG A 62 -7.39 -13.21 -5.03
N HIS A 63 -6.74 -12.42 -5.90
CA HIS A 63 -6.18 -11.11 -5.54
C HIS A 63 -6.59 -10.05 -6.55
N VAL A 64 -6.78 -8.83 -6.08
CA VAL A 64 -6.89 -7.63 -6.90
C VAL A 64 -5.63 -6.80 -6.72
N GLY A 65 -5.19 -6.11 -7.76
CA GLY A 65 -4.02 -5.25 -7.69
C GLY A 65 -4.10 -4.01 -8.58
N PHE A 66 -3.21 -3.07 -8.29
CA PHE A 66 -3.07 -1.82 -9.02
C PHE A 66 -1.60 -1.50 -9.24
N ILE A 67 -1.24 -1.19 -10.48
CA ILE A 67 0.09 -0.67 -10.81
C ILE A 67 0.17 0.77 -10.28
N ILE A 68 1.05 1.03 -9.32
CA ILE A 68 1.10 2.31 -8.61
C ILE A 68 2.16 3.29 -9.11
N ASN A 69 3.00 2.86 -10.04
CA ASN A 69 4.12 3.66 -10.56
C ASN A 69 4.03 3.98 -12.06
N LYS A 70 2.87 3.76 -12.71
CA LYS A 70 2.67 4.11 -14.14
C LYS A 70 1.61 5.19 -14.31
N PRO A 71 1.92 6.49 -14.11
CA PRO A 71 1.01 7.57 -14.43
C PRO A 71 0.81 7.63 -15.95
N THR A 72 -0.40 7.97 -16.38
CA THR A 72 -0.71 8.24 -17.80
C THR A 72 -0.57 9.73 -18.10
N GLN A 73 -0.79 10.12 -19.37
CA GLN A 73 -0.88 11.53 -19.79
C GLN A 73 -2.32 12.08 -19.69
N VAL A 74 -3.23 11.34 -19.05
CA VAL A 74 -4.66 11.64 -19.01
C VAL A 74 -5.07 12.01 -17.60
N THR A 75 -5.82 13.13 -17.46
CA THR A 75 -6.42 13.55 -16.18
C THR A 75 -7.90 13.14 -16.15
N LEU A 76 -8.51 13.14 -14.94
CA LEU A 76 -9.95 12.92 -14.82
C LEU A 76 -10.77 13.93 -15.62
N GLY A 77 -10.35 15.19 -15.69
CA GLY A 77 -11.04 16.21 -16.48
C GLY A 77 -11.03 15.95 -17.97
N LYS A 78 -10.02 15.26 -18.51
CA LYS A 78 -10.01 14.81 -19.91
C LYS A 78 -10.95 13.63 -20.16
N LEU A 79 -11.08 12.72 -19.19
CA LEU A 79 -11.97 11.57 -19.26
C LEU A 79 -13.45 11.99 -19.07
N PHE A 80 -13.69 12.93 -18.17
CA PHE A 80 -15.03 13.39 -17.78
C PHE A 80 -15.16 14.92 -17.92
N PRO A 81 -15.17 15.44 -19.17
CA PRO A 81 -15.11 16.89 -19.42
C PRO A 81 -16.34 17.66 -18.94
N THR A 82 -17.48 16.98 -18.79
CA THR A 82 -18.74 17.56 -18.30
C THR A 82 -18.88 17.50 -16.78
N HIS A 83 -18.02 16.74 -16.09
CA HIS A 83 -18.04 16.61 -14.64
C HIS A 83 -17.10 17.65 -14.02
N GLU A 84 -17.67 18.75 -13.50
CA GLU A 84 -16.95 19.90 -12.96
C GLU A 84 -15.91 19.50 -11.87
N PRO A 85 -16.21 18.62 -10.89
CA PRO A 85 -15.23 18.19 -9.90
C PRO A 85 -14.01 17.48 -10.53
N SER A 86 -14.21 16.65 -11.56
CA SER A 86 -13.13 15.95 -12.25
C SER A 86 -12.15 16.90 -12.93
N ARG A 87 -12.61 18.05 -13.43
CA ARG A 87 -11.74 19.06 -14.06
C ARG A 87 -10.78 19.75 -13.09
N LYS A 88 -11.08 19.70 -11.78
CA LYS A 88 -10.25 20.26 -10.71
C LYS A 88 -9.14 19.32 -10.27
N VAL A 89 -9.23 18.03 -10.64
CA VAL A 89 -8.19 17.05 -10.32
C VAL A 89 -7.09 17.11 -11.37
N THR A 90 -5.94 17.66 -10.99
CA THR A 90 -4.79 17.88 -11.87
C THR A 90 -3.85 16.69 -11.95
N ASP A 91 -3.86 15.81 -10.96
CA ASP A 91 -3.02 14.62 -10.95
C ASP A 91 -3.46 13.66 -12.07
N PRO A 92 -2.52 12.97 -12.74
CA PRO A 92 -2.84 12.03 -13.80
C PRO A 92 -3.59 10.81 -13.26
N VAL A 93 -4.42 10.21 -14.11
CA VAL A 93 -4.93 8.86 -13.89
C VAL A 93 -3.80 7.86 -14.12
N PHE A 94 -3.71 6.85 -13.28
CA PHE A 94 -2.70 5.80 -13.39
C PHE A 94 -3.22 4.63 -14.21
N LEU A 95 -2.34 3.94 -14.91
CA LEU A 95 -2.63 2.63 -15.48
C LEU A 95 -2.69 1.63 -14.33
N GLY A 96 -3.89 1.24 -13.90
CA GLY A 96 -4.09 0.29 -12.79
C GLY A 96 -3.85 -1.15 -13.21
N GLY A 97 -4.23 -1.52 -14.42
CA GLY A 97 -4.03 -2.87 -14.98
C GLY A 97 -4.91 -3.13 -16.21
N PRO A 98 -4.82 -4.33 -16.80
CA PRO A 98 -5.48 -4.67 -18.06
C PRO A 98 -6.96 -5.04 -17.94
N VAL A 99 -7.45 -5.31 -16.72
CA VAL A 99 -8.84 -5.71 -16.50
C VAL A 99 -9.71 -4.46 -16.32
N SER A 100 -10.78 -4.34 -17.11
CA SER A 100 -11.71 -3.20 -17.11
C SER A 100 -11.02 -1.84 -17.22
N PRO A 101 -10.20 -1.60 -18.26
CA PRO A 101 -9.42 -0.35 -18.40
C PRO A 101 -10.31 0.89 -18.59
N GLU A 102 -11.58 0.73 -18.93
CA GLU A 102 -12.60 1.76 -19.05
C GLU A 102 -13.20 2.18 -17.69
N VAL A 103 -12.93 1.42 -16.62
CA VAL A 103 -13.44 1.69 -15.27
C VAL A 103 -12.40 2.44 -14.47
N ILE A 104 -12.84 3.52 -13.81
CA ILE A 104 -12.00 4.27 -12.86
C ILE A 104 -12.23 3.77 -11.44
N PHE A 105 -11.13 3.43 -10.80
CA PHE A 105 -11.05 3.07 -9.39
C PHE A 105 -10.33 4.18 -8.62
N ALA A 106 -10.64 4.32 -7.32
CA ALA A 106 -9.92 5.27 -6.47
C ALA A 106 -9.35 4.57 -5.23
N LEU A 107 -8.07 4.75 -4.98
CA LEU A 107 -7.47 4.51 -3.68
C LEU A 107 -7.50 5.81 -2.89
N VAL A 108 -8.19 5.83 -1.76
CA VAL A 108 -8.39 7.02 -0.93
C VAL A 108 -7.92 6.77 0.49
N GLN A 109 -7.12 7.71 1.01
CA GLN A 109 -6.69 7.71 2.40
C GLN A 109 -7.74 8.42 3.25
N GLY A 110 -8.15 7.78 4.36
CA GLY A 110 -9.13 8.33 5.27
C GLY A 110 -9.24 7.55 6.56
N LYS A 111 -9.76 8.20 7.59
CA LYS A 111 -10.00 7.56 8.92
C LYS A 111 -11.15 6.56 8.90
N SER A 112 -12.01 6.63 7.89
CA SER A 112 -13.17 5.77 7.72
C SER A 112 -13.43 5.50 6.24
N SER A 113 -14.22 4.44 5.96
CA SER A 113 -14.65 4.10 4.61
C SER A 113 -15.34 5.29 3.92
N PRO A 114 -15.08 5.52 2.62
CA PRO A 114 -15.80 6.51 1.82
C PRO A 114 -17.27 6.13 1.57
N GLY A 115 -17.72 4.99 2.08
CA GLY A 115 -19.08 4.47 1.94
C GLY A 115 -19.23 3.48 0.77
N GLY A 116 -20.48 3.03 0.55
CA GLY A 116 -20.82 2.08 -0.51
C GLY A 116 -20.02 0.79 -0.48
N ARG A 117 -19.81 0.19 -1.65
CA ARG A 117 -18.93 -0.97 -1.82
C ARG A 117 -17.49 -0.53 -1.95
N SER A 118 -16.86 -0.17 -0.82
CA SER A 118 -15.43 0.06 -0.75
C SER A 118 -14.74 -1.09 0.00
N ILE A 119 -13.52 -1.41 -0.42
CA ILE A 119 -12.70 -2.44 0.22
C ILE A 119 -11.63 -1.76 1.05
N ARG A 120 -11.50 -2.15 2.32
CA ARG A 120 -10.40 -1.70 3.17
C ARG A 120 -9.11 -2.40 2.72
N ILE A 121 -8.14 -1.63 2.28
CA ILE A 121 -6.83 -2.11 1.83
C ILE A 121 -5.84 -2.13 2.98
N LEU A 122 -5.75 -1.02 3.73
CA LEU A 122 -4.96 -0.85 4.95
C LEU A 122 -5.82 -0.15 6.00
N ASP A 123 -5.27 0.11 7.17
CA ASP A 123 -6.03 0.74 8.27
C ASP A 123 -6.63 2.08 7.89
N ASP A 124 -5.93 2.84 7.06
CA ASP A 124 -6.31 4.18 6.61
C ASP A 124 -6.40 4.31 5.08
N LEU A 125 -6.43 3.18 4.34
CA LEU A 125 -6.50 3.18 2.87
C LEU A 125 -7.65 2.31 2.39
N TYR A 126 -8.51 2.89 1.55
CA TYR A 126 -9.69 2.24 1.01
C TYR A 126 -9.68 2.27 -0.52
N LEU A 127 -10.18 1.18 -1.12
CA LEU A 127 -10.46 1.10 -2.55
C LEU A 127 -11.93 1.37 -2.79
N ALA A 128 -12.25 2.44 -3.49
CA ALA A 128 -13.59 2.73 -4.01
C ALA A 128 -13.75 2.03 -5.37
N ILE A 129 -14.84 1.23 -5.50
CA ILE A 129 -15.12 0.40 -6.66
C ILE A 129 -16.34 0.92 -7.43
N ASP A 130 -17.37 1.35 -6.70
CA ASP A 130 -18.60 1.85 -7.32
C ASP A 130 -18.42 3.26 -7.86
N SER A 131 -18.99 3.56 -9.02
CA SER A 131 -18.98 4.89 -9.65
C SER A 131 -19.41 5.99 -8.68
N ASP A 132 -20.53 5.79 -7.98
CA ASP A 132 -21.06 6.78 -7.02
C ASP A 132 -20.12 7.06 -5.85
N VAL A 133 -19.30 6.05 -5.44
CA VAL A 133 -18.28 6.22 -4.41
C VAL A 133 -17.09 6.95 -4.98
N VAL A 134 -16.66 6.59 -6.19
CA VAL A 134 -15.57 7.27 -6.89
C VAL A 134 -15.92 8.74 -7.13
N ASP A 135 -17.14 9.06 -7.55
CA ASP A 135 -17.60 10.44 -7.74
C ASP A 135 -17.55 11.24 -6.43
N ARG A 136 -18.04 10.65 -5.33
CA ARG A 136 -17.92 11.29 -4.01
C ARG A 136 -16.46 11.53 -3.59
N VAL A 137 -15.55 10.59 -3.90
CA VAL A 137 -14.12 10.77 -3.63
C VAL A 137 -13.54 11.90 -4.47
N ILE A 138 -13.91 11.99 -5.76
CA ILE A 138 -13.51 13.10 -6.64
C ILE A 138 -13.98 14.43 -6.08
N GLU A 139 -15.24 14.52 -5.66
CA GLU A 139 -15.84 15.74 -5.13
C GLU A 139 -15.25 16.22 -3.79
N LYS A 140 -15.00 15.27 -2.88
CA LYS A 140 -14.76 15.61 -1.46
C LYS A 140 -13.37 15.27 -0.94
N GLN A 141 -12.64 14.36 -1.60
CA GLN A 141 -11.41 13.76 -1.07
C GLN A 141 -10.33 13.58 -2.13
N SER A 142 -10.42 14.24 -3.30
CA SER A 142 -9.49 14.04 -4.41
C SER A 142 -8.02 14.30 -4.06
N SER A 143 -7.75 15.23 -3.13
CA SER A 143 -6.39 15.52 -2.66
C SER A 143 -5.74 14.39 -1.84
N HIS A 144 -6.55 13.45 -1.32
CA HIS A 144 -6.10 12.29 -0.56
C HIS A 144 -6.31 10.98 -1.33
N ALA A 145 -6.58 11.08 -2.63
CA ALA A 145 -6.89 9.94 -3.47
C ALA A 145 -5.96 9.84 -4.68
N ARG A 146 -5.86 8.62 -5.20
CA ARG A 146 -5.24 8.34 -6.49
C ARG A 146 -6.20 7.53 -7.35
N PHE A 147 -6.30 7.89 -8.63
CA PHE A 147 -7.25 7.32 -9.56
C PHE A 147 -6.55 6.40 -10.56
N PHE A 148 -7.18 5.27 -10.84
CA PHE A 148 -6.63 4.21 -11.67
C PHE A 148 -7.62 3.81 -12.76
N ALA A 149 -7.14 3.69 -13.99
CA ALA A 149 -7.88 3.06 -15.09
C ALA A 149 -7.55 1.56 -15.10
N GLY A 150 -8.58 0.74 -14.89
CA GLY A 150 -8.43 -0.71 -14.79
C GLY A 150 -7.74 -1.21 -13.52
N MET A 151 -7.59 -2.53 -13.46
CA MET A 151 -6.96 -3.25 -12.34
C MET A 151 -6.26 -4.52 -12.84
N VAL A 152 -5.46 -5.12 -11.97
CA VAL A 152 -4.94 -6.48 -12.13
C VAL A 152 -5.81 -7.42 -11.32
N LEU A 153 -6.14 -8.57 -11.87
CA LEU A 153 -6.91 -9.60 -11.19
C LEU A 153 -6.20 -10.95 -11.33
N TRP A 154 -5.83 -11.55 -10.21
CA TRP A 154 -5.29 -12.91 -10.18
C TRP A 154 -6.37 -13.91 -9.81
N ARG A 155 -6.43 -15.00 -10.58
CA ARG A 155 -7.24 -16.18 -10.26
C ARG A 155 -6.68 -16.91 -9.04
N PRO A 156 -7.46 -17.86 -8.44
CA PRO A 156 -6.96 -18.65 -7.32
C PRO A 156 -5.61 -19.31 -7.64
N GLY A 157 -4.61 -19.06 -6.80
CA GLY A 157 -3.26 -19.64 -6.92
C GLY A 157 -2.32 -18.92 -7.89
N GLU A 158 -2.81 -18.10 -8.79
CA GLU A 158 -2.00 -17.47 -9.87
C GLU A 158 -0.88 -16.58 -9.30
N LEU A 159 -1.19 -15.71 -8.34
CA LEU A 159 -0.18 -14.87 -7.69
C LEU A 159 0.84 -15.71 -6.90
N GLN A 160 0.40 -16.76 -6.22
CA GLN A 160 1.29 -17.67 -5.52
C GLN A 160 2.29 -18.34 -6.47
N ASP A 161 1.84 -18.73 -7.66
CA ASP A 161 2.71 -19.35 -8.67
C ASP A 161 3.70 -18.35 -9.27
N GLU A 162 3.29 -17.12 -9.51
CA GLU A 162 4.20 -16.04 -9.93
C GLU A 162 5.29 -15.75 -8.88
N VAL A 163 4.92 -15.73 -7.60
CA VAL A 163 5.85 -15.55 -6.49
C VAL A 163 6.82 -16.74 -6.39
N LYS A 164 6.33 -17.98 -6.51
CA LYS A 164 7.17 -19.21 -6.52
C LYS A 164 8.13 -19.22 -7.71
N LYS A 165 7.72 -18.72 -8.88
CA LYS A 165 8.58 -18.54 -10.06
C LYS A 165 9.62 -17.42 -9.87
N GLY A 166 9.55 -16.70 -8.76
CA GLY A 166 10.52 -15.65 -8.42
C GLY A 166 10.38 -14.39 -9.27
N LEU A 167 9.17 -14.04 -9.73
CA LEU A 167 8.93 -12.87 -10.58
C LEU A 167 8.86 -11.57 -9.78
N TRP A 168 8.58 -11.65 -8.47
CA TRP A 168 8.32 -10.52 -7.60
C TRP A 168 9.21 -10.50 -6.35
N TYR A 169 9.59 -9.31 -5.90
CA TYR A 169 9.95 -9.05 -4.52
C TYR A 169 8.70 -8.61 -3.76
N LEU A 170 8.53 -9.12 -2.54
CA LEU A 170 7.41 -8.80 -1.66
C LEU A 170 7.85 -7.81 -0.58
N GLN A 171 7.04 -6.79 -0.34
CA GLN A 171 7.20 -5.84 0.76
C GLN A 171 5.86 -5.56 1.41
N ASP A 172 5.86 -5.19 2.70
CA ASP A 172 4.66 -4.75 3.39
C ASP A 172 4.07 -3.50 2.74
N ALA A 173 2.75 -3.52 2.51
CA ALA A 173 2.04 -2.37 2.02
C ALA A 173 1.89 -1.32 3.12
N ARG A 174 2.10 -0.05 2.75
CA ARG A 174 1.91 1.12 3.61
C ARG A 174 1.29 2.25 2.80
N ALA A 175 0.33 2.97 3.36
CA ALA A 175 -0.39 4.03 2.65
C ALA A 175 0.54 5.13 2.11
N ASP A 176 1.55 5.52 2.91
CA ASP A 176 2.56 6.51 2.52
C ASP A 176 3.38 6.09 1.29
N ARG A 177 3.58 4.78 1.09
CA ARG A 177 4.26 4.23 -0.10
C ARG A 177 3.33 4.11 -1.30
N VAL A 178 2.10 3.65 -1.06
CA VAL A 178 1.09 3.44 -2.10
C VAL A 178 0.68 4.77 -2.73
N LEU A 179 0.50 5.82 -1.91
CA LEU A 179 0.10 7.15 -2.35
C LEU A 179 1.26 8.13 -2.61
N ARG A 180 2.51 7.68 -2.44
CA ARG A 180 3.69 8.49 -2.77
C ARG A 180 3.65 8.87 -4.26
N LYS A 181 3.88 10.15 -4.57
CA LYS A 181 4.02 10.59 -5.97
C LYS A 181 5.15 9.79 -6.63
N PRO A 182 4.89 9.11 -7.75
CA PRO A 182 5.93 8.34 -8.41
C PRO A 182 6.98 9.29 -8.98
N THR A 183 8.23 8.88 -8.87
CA THR A 183 9.37 9.48 -9.55
C THR A 183 9.91 8.48 -10.56
N ASP A 184 10.62 8.97 -11.58
CA ASP A 184 11.24 8.10 -12.61
C ASP A 184 12.18 7.07 -11.98
N SER A 185 12.78 7.39 -10.83
CA SER A 185 13.67 6.50 -10.08
C SER A 185 12.97 5.57 -9.07
N MET A 186 11.66 5.69 -8.86
CA MET A 186 10.94 4.95 -7.81
C MET A 186 11.11 3.43 -7.94
N TYR A 187 11.03 2.90 -9.15
CA TYR A 187 11.23 1.48 -9.39
C TYR A 187 12.67 1.07 -9.09
N GLU A 188 13.65 1.80 -9.61
CA GLU A 188 15.07 1.51 -9.39
C GLU A 188 15.46 1.59 -7.90
N GLU A 189 14.91 2.54 -7.17
CA GLU A 189 15.10 2.65 -5.71
C GLU A 189 14.61 1.39 -5.00
N LEU A 190 13.38 0.96 -5.30
CA LEU A 190 12.75 -0.15 -4.58
C LEU A 190 13.31 -1.51 -5.00
N VAL A 191 13.56 -1.74 -6.29
CA VAL A 191 14.15 -2.99 -6.76
C VAL A 191 15.58 -3.14 -6.23
N GLY A 192 16.42 -2.09 -6.32
CA GLY A 192 17.77 -2.14 -5.80
C GLY A 192 17.85 -2.37 -4.28
N ARG A 193 16.89 -1.82 -3.51
CA ARG A 193 16.78 -2.11 -2.07
C ARG A 193 16.40 -3.56 -1.82
N SER A 194 15.49 -4.12 -2.61
CA SER A 194 15.06 -5.52 -2.49
C SER A 194 16.17 -6.49 -2.86
N GLU A 195 16.93 -6.19 -3.92
CA GLU A 195 18.10 -6.96 -4.35
C GLU A 195 19.17 -7.01 -3.24
N ARG A 196 19.53 -5.87 -2.66
CA ARG A 196 20.49 -5.83 -1.53
C ARG A 196 20.02 -6.64 -0.34
N LYS A 197 18.74 -6.57 0.01
CA LYS A 197 18.17 -7.36 1.12
C LYS A 197 18.20 -8.86 0.82
N ALA A 198 17.91 -9.28 -0.41
CA ALA A 198 17.94 -10.68 -0.81
C ALA A 198 19.36 -11.27 -0.81
N ASN A 199 20.36 -10.46 -1.15
CA ASN A 199 21.78 -10.89 -1.18
C ASN A 199 22.47 -10.85 0.20
N ALA A 200 21.81 -10.30 1.22
CA ALA A 200 22.33 -10.21 2.59
C ALA A 200 21.86 -11.36 3.51
N ILE A 201 21.07 -12.30 2.99
CA ILE A 201 20.54 -13.49 3.65
C ILE A 201 21.31 -14.72 3.18
#